data_080b8f309719071b5d200c6c1123824d
#
_entry.id   080b8f309719071b5d200c6c1123824d
#
_cell.length_a   1.000
_cell.length_b   1.000
_cell.length_c   1.000
_cell.angle_alpha   90.00
_cell.angle_beta   90.00
_cell.angle_gamma   90.00
#
_symmetry.space_group_name_H-M   'P 1'
#
loop_
_entity.id
_entity.type
_entity.pdbx_description
1 polymer ?
#
loop_
_entity_poly.entity_id
_entity_poly.type
_entity_poly.pdbx_seq_one_letter_code
_entity_poly.pdbx_strand_id
1 'polypeptide(L)' 'MQFDKELDARGLNCPLPILRTKKALTDMISGQVLKVIATDPGSVKDFAAFSKQTGNPLLSSESADKEFIFFMKKR' A
#
# COMPACT_ATOMS: atom_id res chain seq x y z
N MET A 1 -5.67 2.52 -12.78
CA MET A 1 -6.22 1.29 -12.15
C MET A 1 -7.33 1.66 -11.20
N GLN A 2 -8.40 0.88 -11.22
CA GLN A 2 -9.51 1.14 -10.30
C GLN A 2 -9.21 0.64 -8.90
N PHE A 3 -9.73 1.33 -7.91
CA PHE A 3 -9.53 0.96 -6.52
C PHE A 3 -10.80 1.20 -5.71
N ASP A 4 -10.92 0.50 -4.58
CA ASP A 4 -12.11 0.59 -3.73
C ASP A 4 -11.88 1.50 -2.53
N LYS A 5 -10.63 1.67 -2.11
CA LYS A 5 -10.27 2.50 -0.97
C LYS A 5 -8.92 3.15 -1.22
N GLU A 6 -8.76 4.37 -0.73
CA GLU A 6 -7.50 5.10 -0.87
C GLU A 6 -6.96 5.45 0.51
N LEU A 7 -5.65 5.25 0.70
CA LEU A 7 -4.95 5.59 1.92
C LEU A 7 -3.87 6.61 1.61
N ASP A 8 -3.95 7.76 2.28
CA ASP A 8 -2.93 8.80 2.18
C ASP A 8 -1.90 8.60 3.29
N ALA A 9 -0.74 8.08 2.93
CA ALA A 9 0.36 7.83 3.86
C ALA A 9 1.52 8.80 3.61
N ARG A 10 1.25 9.91 2.92
CA ARG A 10 2.27 10.92 2.65
C ARG A 10 2.75 11.53 3.96
N GLY A 11 4.05 11.80 4.04
CA GLY A 11 4.67 12.38 5.23
C GLY A 11 4.94 11.38 6.34
N LEU A 12 4.53 10.13 6.21
CA LEU A 12 4.79 9.09 7.20
C LEU A 12 6.07 8.35 6.87
N ASN A 13 6.83 8.01 7.91
CA ASN A 13 8.07 7.25 7.78
C ASN A 13 7.87 5.81 8.23
N CYS A 14 8.72 4.91 7.70
CA CYS A 14 8.71 3.50 8.08
C CYS A 14 8.73 3.37 9.61
N PRO A 15 7.89 2.51 10.22
CA PRO A 15 6.99 1.54 9.58
C PRO A 15 5.55 2.01 9.44
N LEU A 16 5.28 3.32 9.60
CA LEU A 16 3.90 3.82 9.65
C LEU A 16 3.09 3.56 8.38
N PRO A 17 3.65 3.72 7.16
CA PRO A 17 2.86 3.40 5.97
C PRO A 17 2.35 1.97 5.96
N ILE A 18 3.16 1.03 6.38
CA ILE A 18 2.77 -0.39 6.44
C ILE A 18 1.73 -0.62 7.52
N LEU A 19 1.89 -0.01 8.70
CA LEU A 19 0.93 -0.17 9.77
C LEU A 19 -0.44 0.38 9.40
N ARG A 20 -0.47 1.53 8.72
CA ARG A 20 -1.72 2.12 8.25
C ARG A 20 -2.36 1.27 7.16
N THR A 21 -1.55 0.71 6.27
CA THR A 21 -2.02 -0.18 5.22
C THR A 21 -2.64 -1.44 5.81
N LYS A 22 -1.97 -2.03 6.80
CA LYS A 22 -2.48 -3.22 7.48
C LYS A 22 -3.85 -2.96 8.09
N LYS A 23 -4.00 -1.83 8.75
CA LYS A 23 -5.27 -1.44 9.36
C LYS A 23 -6.36 -1.23 8.30
N ALA A 24 -6.02 -0.56 7.21
CA ALA A 24 -6.97 -0.31 6.14
C ALA A 24 -7.46 -1.62 5.51
N LEU A 25 -6.54 -2.56 5.29
CA LEU A 25 -6.89 -3.86 4.70
C LEU A 25 -7.79 -4.68 5.62
N THR A 26 -7.66 -4.50 6.93
CA THR A 26 -8.50 -5.22 7.90
C THR A 26 -9.99 -4.95 7.68
N ASP A 27 -10.32 -3.74 7.25
CA ASP A 27 -11.71 -3.33 7.03
C ASP A 27 -12.21 -3.62 5.61
N MET A 28 -11.36 -4.23 4.78
CA MET A 28 -11.70 -4.52 3.40
C MET A 28 -12.06 -5.98 3.22
N ILE A 29 -12.88 -6.24 2.20
CA ILE A 29 -13.27 -7.61 1.87
C ILE A 29 -12.38 -8.15 0.75
N SER A 30 -12.30 -9.47 0.68
CA SER A 30 -11.48 -10.16 -0.32
C SER A 30 -11.81 -9.67 -1.73
N GLY A 31 -10.76 -9.37 -2.50
CA GLY A 31 -10.90 -8.90 -3.88
C GLY A 31 -10.90 -7.39 -4.04
N GLN A 32 -11.08 -6.63 -2.97
CA GLN A 32 -11.03 -5.18 -3.05
C GLN A 32 -9.60 -4.68 -3.21
N VAL A 33 -9.44 -3.52 -3.84
CA VAL A 33 -8.15 -2.92 -4.13
C VAL A 33 -7.95 -1.67 -3.30
N LEU A 34 -6.81 -1.57 -2.64
CA LEU A 34 -6.41 -0.41 -1.85
C LEU A 34 -5.33 0.35 -2.60
N LYS A 35 -5.53 1.66 -2.78
CA LYS A 35 -4.52 2.56 -3.30
C LYS A 35 -3.82 3.24 -2.14
N VAL A 36 -2.50 3.15 -2.08
CA VAL A 36 -1.70 3.80 -1.04
C VAL A 36 -0.75 4.79 -1.67
N ILE A 37 -0.70 6.00 -1.12
CA ILE A 37 0.23 7.04 -1.56
C ILE A 37 1.21 7.28 -0.42
N ALA A 38 2.51 7.10 -0.67
CA ALA A 38 3.55 7.26 0.34
C ALA A 38 4.68 8.13 -0.19
N THR A 39 5.45 8.71 0.71
CA THR A 39 6.60 9.54 0.34
C THR A 39 7.92 8.99 0.91
N ASP A 40 7.86 7.98 1.76
CA ASP A 40 9.06 7.37 2.33
C ASP A 40 9.78 6.54 1.28
N PRO A 41 11.08 6.80 1.00
CA PRO A 41 11.84 6.05 0.00
C PRO A 41 11.91 4.55 0.27
N GLY A 42 11.81 4.13 1.53
CA GLY A 42 11.80 2.72 1.90
C GLY A 42 10.52 1.99 1.60
N SER A 43 9.46 2.73 1.20
CA SER A 43 8.15 2.13 0.99
C SER A 43 8.12 1.05 -0.07
N VAL A 44 8.92 1.19 -1.13
CA VAL A 44 8.93 0.21 -2.23
C VAL A 44 9.30 -1.16 -1.70
N LYS A 45 10.39 -1.24 -0.93
CA LYS A 45 10.84 -2.50 -0.33
C LYS A 45 9.85 -3.01 0.71
N ASP A 46 9.34 -2.09 1.53
CA ASP A 46 8.44 -2.45 2.61
C ASP A 46 7.14 -3.04 2.07
N PHE A 47 6.58 -2.44 1.03
CA PHE A 47 5.33 -2.95 0.44
C PHE A 47 5.54 -4.26 -0.30
N ALA A 48 6.67 -4.45 -0.94
CA ALA A 48 7.00 -5.73 -1.58
C ALA A 48 7.08 -6.84 -0.54
N ALA A 49 7.76 -6.58 0.57
CA ALA A 49 7.89 -7.55 1.66
C ALA A 49 6.54 -7.82 2.32
N PHE A 50 5.76 -6.78 2.56
CA PHE A 50 4.45 -6.90 3.17
C PHE A 50 3.50 -7.75 2.32
N SER A 51 3.50 -7.51 1.00
CA SER A 51 2.71 -8.31 0.06
C SER A 51 3.09 -9.79 0.15
N LYS A 52 4.38 -10.06 0.17
CA LYS A 52 4.87 -11.42 0.24
C LYS A 52 4.50 -12.10 1.55
N GLN A 53 4.61 -11.39 2.66
CA GLN A 53 4.34 -11.94 3.99
C GLN A 53 2.85 -12.20 4.22
N THR A 54 2.00 -11.32 3.72
CA THR A 54 0.56 -11.41 3.98
C THR A 54 -0.22 -12.17 2.91
N GLY A 55 0.37 -12.30 1.72
CA GLY A 55 -0.35 -12.90 0.60
C GLY A 55 -1.31 -11.95 -0.09
N ASN A 56 -1.35 -10.67 0.30
CA ASN A 56 -2.14 -9.66 -0.41
C ASN A 56 -1.33 -9.22 -1.64
N PRO A 57 -1.81 -9.51 -2.87
CA PRO A 57 -1.02 -9.19 -4.06
C PRO A 57 -0.76 -7.69 -4.22
N LEU A 58 0.47 -7.33 -4.54
CA LEU A 58 0.82 -5.97 -4.91
C LEU A 58 0.64 -5.87 -6.43
N LEU A 59 -0.44 -5.24 -6.85
CA LEU A 59 -0.82 -5.20 -8.27
C LEU A 59 0.04 -4.24 -9.07
N SER A 60 0.44 -3.12 -8.44
CA SER A 60 1.21 -2.09 -9.12
C SER A 60 2.01 -1.29 -8.11
N SER A 61 3.18 -0.84 -8.53
CA SER A 61 4.05 0.00 -7.72
C SER A 61 4.64 1.04 -8.66
N GLU A 62 4.28 2.30 -8.46
CA GLU A 62 4.68 3.40 -9.31
C GLU A 62 5.33 4.51 -8.51
N SER A 63 6.22 5.29 -9.13
CA SER A 63 6.80 6.46 -8.48
C SER A 63 6.70 7.65 -9.41
N ALA A 64 6.34 8.81 -8.85
CA ALA A 64 6.22 10.07 -9.57
C ALA A 64 6.37 11.22 -8.59
N ASP A 65 7.21 12.20 -8.91
CA ASP A 65 7.37 13.44 -8.12
C ASP A 65 7.58 13.17 -6.64
N LYS A 66 8.47 12.24 -6.30
CA LYS A 66 8.81 11.88 -4.93
C LYS A 66 7.70 11.19 -4.17
N GLU A 67 6.64 10.78 -4.86
CA GLU A 67 5.58 9.98 -4.28
C GLU A 67 5.64 8.57 -4.85
N PHE A 68 5.21 7.62 -4.02
CA PHE A 68 5.15 6.21 -4.39
C PHE A 68 3.70 5.77 -4.28
N ILE A 69 3.17 5.19 -5.36
CA ILE A 69 1.76 4.81 -5.42
C ILE A 69 1.67 3.29 -5.56
N PHE A 70 0.97 2.67 -4.63
CA PHE A 70 0.82 1.22 -4.58
C PHE A 70 -0.64 0.84 -4.71
N PHE A 71 -0.91 -0.18 -5.51
CA PHE A 71 -2.23 -0.78 -5.60
C PHE A 71 -2.13 -2.20 -5.06
N MET A 72 -2.79 -2.47 -3.95
CA MET A 72 -2.72 -3.75 -3.27
C MET A 72 -4.12 -4.35 -3.16
N LYS A 73 -4.23 -5.62 -3.52
CA LYS A 73 -5.50 -6.33 -3.48
C LYS A 73 -5.66 -7.05 -2.16
N LYS A 74 -6.85 -6.96 -1.58
CA LYS A 74 -7.16 -7.71 -0.35
C LYS A 74 -7.29 -9.20 -0.71
N ARG A 75 -6.52 -10.00 -0.04
CA ARG A 75 -6.51 -11.45 -0.20
C ARG A 75 -7.82 -12.11 0.21
#